data_f1a8e82a659936c5f31ae704bb260437
#
_entry.id   f1a8e82a659936c5f31ae704bb260437
#
_cell.length_a   1.000
_cell.length_b   1.000
_cell.length_c   1.000
_cell.angle_alpha   90.00
_cell.angle_beta   90.00
_cell.angle_gamma   90.00
#
_symmetry.space_group_name_H-M   'P 1'
#
loop_
_entity.id
_entity.type
_entity.pdbx_description
1 polymer ?
#
loop_
_entity_poly.entity_id
_entity_poly.type
_entity_poly.pdbx_seq_one_letter_code
_entity_poly.pdbx_strand_id
1 'polypeptide(L)'
;MGNPNGFYVLKFNDAELIPEFIPFPSSADGTNRLRIMLDPPMALSELNGIHRGTLQAGTKLVVNLFDGGIRDSVRASIDGGEEILLNYRVRIDPFIKNLYEKFAKTDDAYPTPDRSSHIWELMMPDNLAAGLHHIVVKSTDEFGQYQRATFTFELESNLATNF
;
A
#
# COMPACT_ATOMS: atom_id res chain seq x y z
N MET A 1 3.40 -2.19 -13.56
CA MET A 1 2.11 -1.45 -13.61
C MET A 1 1.62 -1.21 -12.18
N GLY A 2 0.84 -0.14 -11.91
CA GLY A 2 0.33 0.15 -10.54
C GLY A 2 0.69 1.53 -10.03
N ASN A 3 1.61 2.24 -10.68
CA ASN A 3 1.87 3.65 -10.40
C ASN A 3 0.78 4.52 -11.04
N PRO A 4 0.37 5.62 -10.38
CA PRO A 4 -0.43 6.64 -11.04
C PRO A 4 0.40 7.32 -12.15
N ASN A 5 -0.29 7.99 -13.06
CA ASN A 5 0.37 8.94 -13.93
C ASN A 5 0.97 10.07 -13.10
N GLY A 6 2.06 10.66 -13.59
CA GLY A 6 2.75 11.72 -12.87
C GLY A 6 3.85 12.37 -13.71
N PHE A 7 4.64 13.21 -13.09
CA PHE A 7 5.80 13.86 -13.70
C PHE A 7 6.96 13.91 -12.71
N TYR A 8 8.18 14.15 -13.22
CA TYR A 8 9.36 14.34 -12.40
C TYR A 8 9.71 15.81 -12.27
N VAL A 9 10.05 16.21 -11.06
CA VAL A 9 10.79 17.43 -10.78
C VAL A 9 12.25 17.05 -10.61
N LEU A 10 13.13 17.60 -11.43
CA LEU A 10 14.58 17.38 -11.35
C LEU A 10 15.20 18.52 -10.54
N LYS A 11 15.75 18.20 -9.39
CA LYS A 11 16.48 19.15 -8.53
C LYS A 11 17.97 18.97 -8.76
N PHE A 12 18.66 20.08 -9.06
CA PHE A 12 20.10 20.11 -9.21
C PHE A 12 20.71 20.79 -7.99
N ASN A 13 21.67 20.13 -7.37
CA ASN A 13 22.46 20.67 -6.28
C ASN A 13 23.93 20.41 -6.63
N ASP A 14 24.59 21.42 -7.14
CA ASP A 14 25.96 21.34 -7.72
C ASP A 14 26.07 20.23 -8.79
N ALA A 15 26.75 19.14 -8.50
CA ALA A 15 26.91 17.98 -9.38
C ALA A 15 25.90 16.85 -9.12
N GLU A 16 25.01 17.02 -8.17
CA GLU A 16 24.02 16.02 -7.80
C GLU A 16 22.66 16.29 -8.46
N LEU A 17 22.07 15.27 -9.08
CA LEU A 17 20.72 15.28 -9.64
C LEU A 17 19.80 14.45 -8.76
N ILE A 18 18.79 15.09 -8.18
CA ILE A 18 17.77 14.44 -7.33
C ILE A 18 16.45 14.47 -8.09
N PRO A 19 15.99 13.35 -8.65
CA PRO A 19 14.66 13.24 -9.24
C PRO A 19 13.60 13.14 -8.15
N GLU A 20 12.46 13.80 -8.35
CA GLU A 20 11.30 13.72 -7.47
C GLU A 20 10.06 13.42 -8.29
N PHE A 21 9.44 12.25 -8.09
CA PHE A 21 8.20 11.88 -8.76
C PHE A 21 6.99 12.53 -8.09
N ILE A 22 6.13 13.18 -8.87
CA ILE A 22 4.88 13.81 -8.43
C ILE A 22 3.71 13.07 -9.10
N PRO A 23 2.94 12.24 -8.36
CA PRO A 23 1.81 11.51 -8.92
C PRO A 23 0.58 12.41 -9.16
N PHE A 24 -0.29 12.01 -10.10
CA PHE A 24 -1.61 12.61 -10.34
C PHE A 24 -2.74 11.67 -9.87
N PRO A 25 -3.82 12.20 -9.28
CA PRO A 25 -3.90 13.51 -8.65
C PRO A 25 -2.99 13.55 -7.42
N SER A 26 -2.19 14.60 -7.30
CA SER A 26 -1.51 14.86 -6.05
C SER A 26 -2.56 15.27 -5.01
N SER A 27 -2.55 14.68 -3.83
CA SER A 27 -3.23 15.29 -2.68
C SER A 27 -2.65 16.70 -2.49
N ALA A 28 -3.45 17.62 -1.95
CA ALA A 28 -3.04 19.02 -1.76
C ALA A 28 -1.76 19.17 -0.92
N ASP A 29 -1.37 18.13 -0.18
CA ASP A 29 -0.18 18.03 0.65
C ASP A 29 1.00 17.28 -0.02
N GLY A 30 0.83 16.82 -1.26
CA GLY A 30 1.87 16.12 -2.02
C GLY A 30 2.29 14.75 -1.47
N THR A 31 1.54 14.19 -0.50
CA THR A 31 1.99 13.05 0.31
C THR A 31 1.61 11.68 -0.25
N ASN A 32 0.78 11.58 -1.29
CA ASN A 32 0.30 10.29 -1.79
C ASN A 32 1.26 9.65 -2.82
N ARG A 33 2.51 9.41 -2.42
CA ARG A 33 3.46 8.66 -3.25
C ARG A 33 3.45 7.16 -3.00
N LEU A 34 2.54 6.68 -2.15
CA LEU A 34 2.41 5.26 -1.88
C LEU A 34 0.94 4.88 -1.65
N ARG A 35 0.62 3.62 -1.92
CA ARG A 35 -0.66 3.00 -1.60
C ARG A 35 -0.44 1.84 -0.65
N ILE A 36 -1.23 1.82 0.41
CA ILE A 36 -1.23 0.75 1.41
C ILE A 36 -2.52 -0.05 1.26
N MET A 37 -2.44 -1.37 1.32
CA MET A 37 -3.59 -2.25 1.34
C MET A 37 -3.27 -3.59 2.00
N LEU A 38 -4.30 -4.34 2.34
CA LEU A 38 -4.21 -5.74 2.74
C LEU A 38 -4.47 -6.65 1.52
N ASP A 39 -3.82 -7.80 1.48
CA ASP A 39 -4.00 -8.84 0.46
C ASP A 39 -4.18 -10.20 1.15
N PRO A 40 -5.39 -10.82 1.12
CA PRO A 40 -6.59 -10.33 0.46
C PRO A 40 -7.16 -9.04 1.08
N PRO A 41 -7.88 -8.21 0.31
CA PRO A 41 -8.43 -6.94 0.79
C PRO A 41 -9.60 -7.19 1.76
N MET A 42 -9.70 -6.34 2.77
CA MET A 42 -10.88 -6.25 3.63
C MET A 42 -11.97 -5.40 2.96
N ALA A 43 -13.23 -5.64 3.30
CA ALA A 43 -14.33 -4.80 2.84
C ALA A 43 -14.17 -3.35 3.35
N LEU A 44 -14.49 -2.39 2.48
CA LEU A 44 -14.54 -0.98 2.87
C LEU A 44 -15.91 -0.68 3.47
N SER A 45 -15.95 -0.16 4.69
CA SER A 45 -17.22 0.27 5.32
C SER A 45 -17.75 1.54 4.64
N GLU A 46 -18.98 1.50 4.17
CA GLU A 46 -19.65 2.66 3.56
C GLU A 46 -19.93 3.78 4.57
N LEU A 47 -19.99 3.45 5.87
CA LEU A 47 -20.35 4.41 6.91
C LEU A 47 -19.22 5.38 7.29
N ASN A 48 -17.98 4.90 7.30
CA ASN A 48 -16.83 5.66 7.81
C ASN A 48 -15.56 5.57 6.95
N GLY A 49 -15.61 4.87 5.83
CA GLY A 49 -14.47 4.70 4.94
C GLY A 49 -13.30 3.90 5.55
N ILE A 50 -13.55 3.12 6.61
CA ILE A 50 -12.56 2.26 7.25
C ILE A 50 -12.72 0.83 6.72
N HIS A 51 -11.63 0.16 6.42
CA HIS A 51 -11.63 -1.26 6.08
C HIS A 51 -12.02 -2.09 7.32
N ARG A 52 -13.01 -2.99 7.18
CA ARG A 52 -13.53 -3.78 8.28
C ARG A 52 -13.68 -5.25 7.89
N GLY A 53 -13.44 -6.15 8.84
CA GLY A 53 -13.63 -7.59 8.66
C GLY A 53 -12.69 -8.40 9.54
N THR A 54 -12.31 -9.59 9.06
CA THR A 54 -11.36 -10.47 9.71
C THR A 54 -10.11 -10.65 8.86
N LEU A 55 -8.95 -10.76 9.49
CA LEU A 55 -7.75 -11.17 8.79
C LEU A 55 -7.81 -12.67 8.51
N GLN A 56 -7.57 -13.05 7.28
CA GLN A 56 -7.39 -14.45 6.91
C GLN A 56 -5.96 -14.88 7.21
N ALA A 57 -5.75 -16.16 7.50
CA ALA A 57 -4.39 -16.69 7.62
C ALA A 57 -3.58 -16.39 6.36
N GLY A 58 -2.39 -15.83 6.54
CA GLY A 58 -1.53 -15.44 5.43
C GLY A 58 -1.84 -14.09 4.80
N THR A 59 -2.75 -13.29 5.37
CA THR A 59 -2.96 -11.89 4.94
C THR A 59 -1.65 -11.11 5.01
N LYS A 60 -1.39 -10.33 3.98
CA LYS A 60 -0.21 -9.48 3.87
C LYS A 60 -0.58 -8.00 3.86
N LEU A 61 0.22 -7.21 4.54
CA LEU A 61 0.34 -5.79 4.25
C LEU A 61 1.11 -5.64 2.94
N VAL A 62 0.53 -4.93 1.98
CA VAL A 62 1.15 -4.63 0.69
C VAL A 62 1.25 -3.12 0.53
N VAL A 63 2.45 -2.66 0.23
CA VAL A 63 2.75 -1.25 -0.05
C VAL A 63 3.24 -1.14 -1.49
N ASN A 64 2.55 -0.34 -2.29
CA ASN A 64 3.05 0.10 -3.58
C ASN A 64 3.65 1.50 -3.39
N LEU A 65 4.97 1.60 -3.42
CA LEU A 65 5.69 2.87 -3.39
C LEU A 65 5.87 3.35 -4.82
N PHE A 66 5.12 4.36 -5.20
CA PHE A 66 5.12 4.89 -6.57
C PHE A 66 6.52 5.40 -6.93
N ASP A 67 7.03 4.91 -8.05
CA ASP A 67 8.41 5.16 -8.49
C ASP A 67 9.51 4.57 -7.58
N GLY A 68 9.16 3.78 -6.57
CA GLY A 68 10.13 3.12 -5.71
C GLY A 68 10.88 1.98 -6.41
N GLY A 69 12.04 1.63 -5.90
CA GLY A 69 12.92 0.61 -6.43
C GLY A 69 13.58 -0.25 -5.35
N ILE A 70 14.31 -1.27 -5.75
CA ILE A 70 14.94 -2.24 -4.84
C ILE A 70 15.91 -1.59 -3.82
N ARG A 71 16.38 -0.36 -4.12
CA ARG A 71 17.31 0.38 -3.24
C ARG A 71 16.60 1.16 -2.14
N ASP A 72 15.26 1.26 -2.21
CA ASP A 72 14.49 1.99 -1.22
C ASP A 72 14.21 1.12 0.01
N SER A 73 14.03 1.76 1.14
CA SER A 73 13.67 1.13 2.39
C SER A 73 12.21 1.44 2.73
N VAL A 74 11.39 0.41 2.96
CA VAL A 74 10.01 0.55 3.41
C VAL A 74 9.84 -0.18 4.73
N ARG A 75 9.34 0.54 5.75
CA ARG A 75 9.09 0.02 7.10
C ARG A 75 7.64 0.26 7.48
N ALA A 76 7.10 -0.61 8.32
CA ALA A 76 5.78 -0.43 8.90
C ALA A 76 5.81 -0.71 10.40
N SER A 77 4.96 0.01 11.14
CA SER A 77 4.60 -0.33 12.52
C SER A 77 3.09 -0.47 12.62
N ILE A 78 2.63 -1.35 13.51
CA ILE A 78 1.22 -1.58 13.81
C ILE A 78 0.98 -1.08 15.23
N ASP A 79 -0.02 -0.21 15.41
CA ASP A 79 -0.45 0.34 16.72
C ASP A 79 0.70 0.96 17.54
N GLY A 80 1.66 1.57 16.87
CA GLY A 80 2.81 2.17 17.53
C GLY A 80 3.86 1.17 18.04
N GLY A 81 3.74 -0.09 17.67
CA GLY A 81 4.75 -1.13 17.97
C GLY A 81 6.06 -0.93 17.20
N GLU A 82 6.92 -1.94 17.23
CA GLU A 82 8.22 -1.93 16.57
C GLU A 82 8.09 -1.75 15.05
N GLU A 83 9.01 -1.00 14.46
CA GLU A 83 9.11 -0.83 13.02
C GLU A 83 9.76 -2.04 12.37
N ILE A 84 9.02 -2.71 11.49
CA ILE A 84 9.45 -3.89 10.76
C ILE A 84 9.78 -3.51 9.32
N LEU A 85 10.92 -3.96 8.82
CA LEU A 85 11.31 -3.79 7.42
C LEU A 85 10.46 -4.69 6.54
N LEU A 86 9.85 -4.12 5.49
CA LEU A 86 9.09 -4.88 4.50
C LEU A 86 10.01 -5.52 3.46
N ASN A 87 9.56 -6.63 2.89
CA ASN A 87 10.25 -7.35 1.85
C ASN A 87 9.90 -6.82 0.47
N TYR A 88 10.88 -6.39 -0.30
CA TYR A 88 10.71 -6.02 -1.71
C TYR A 88 10.25 -7.23 -2.55
N ARG A 89 9.29 -7.00 -3.45
CA ARG A 89 8.75 -8.03 -4.35
C ARG A 89 8.43 -7.47 -5.74
N VAL A 90 8.66 -8.28 -6.74
CA VAL A 90 8.17 -8.02 -8.11
C VAL A 90 6.94 -8.89 -8.33
N ARG A 91 5.75 -8.30 -8.21
CA ARG A 91 4.46 -9.00 -8.31
C ARG A 91 3.36 -8.10 -8.89
N ILE A 92 2.23 -8.69 -9.24
CA ILE A 92 1.05 -7.91 -9.60
C ILE A 92 0.56 -7.16 -8.35
N ASP A 93 0.32 -5.84 -8.51
CA ASP A 93 -0.30 -5.02 -7.47
C ASP A 93 -1.73 -5.53 -7.20
N PRO A 94 -2.09 -5.91 -5.96
CA PRO A 94 -3.43 -6.42 -5.65
C PRO A 94 -4.55 -5.42 -5.97
N PHE A 95 -4.30 -4.12 -5.84
CA PHE A 95 -5.27 -3.09 -6.24
C PHE A 95 -5.57 -3.18 -7.74
N ILE A 96 -4.55 -3.25 -8.56
CA ILE A 96 -4.70 -3.35 -10.02
C ILE A 96 -5.36 -4.68 -10.39
N LYS A 97 -4.98 -5.78 -9.74
CA LYS A 97 -5.63 -7.08 -9.93
C LYS A 97 -7.13 -6.99 -9.68
N ASN A 98 -7.53 -6.46 -8.53
CA ASN A 98 -8.94 -6.30 -8.15
C ASN A 98 -9.70 -5.39 -9.14
N LEU A 99 -9.05 -4.33 -9.61
CA LEU A 99 -9.63 -3.43 -10.61
C LEU A 99 -9.91 -4.17 -11.92
N TYR A 100 -8.94 -4.95 -12.42
CA TYR A 100 -9.10 -5.73 -13.65
C TYR A 100 -10.18 -6.81 -13.51
N GLU A 101 -10.23 -7.51 -12.37
CA GLU A 101 -11.27 -8.51 -12.09
C GLU A 101 -12.67 -7.88 -12.06
N LYS A 102 -12.80 -6.66 -11.50
CA LYS A 102 -14.07 -5.93 -11.48
C LYS A 102 -14.57 -5.59 -12.90
N PHE A 103 -13.66 -5.23 -13.81
CA PHE A 103 -14.00 -4.83 -15.18
C PHE A 103 -13.85 -5.96 -16.22
N ALA A 104 -13.42 -7.16 -15.84
CA ALA A 104 -13.19 -8.28 -16.75
C ALA A 104 -14.45 -8.74 -17.51
N LYS A 105 -15.65 -8.41 -17.02
CA LYS A 105 -16.95 -8.78 -17.61
C LYS A 105 -17.61 -7.65 -18.38
N THR A 106 -16.91 -6.54 -18.59
CA THR A 106 -17.41 -5.40 -19.39
C THR A 106 -16.84 -5.43 -20.79
N ASP A 107 -17.46 -4.72 -21.74
CA ASP A 107 -16.96 -4.60 -23.10
C ASP A 107 -15.58 -3.89 -23.17
N ASP A 108 -15.24 -3.16 -22.10
CA ASP A 108 -13.94 -2.50 -21.91
C ASP A 108 -12.95 -3.36 -21.12
N ALA A 109 -12.98 -4.68 -21.29
CA ALA A 109 -12.10 -5.59 -20.58
C ALA A 109 -10.62 -5.23 -20.77
N TYR A 110 -9.93 -5.02 -19.65
CA TYR A 110 -8.50 -4.72 -19.66
C TYR A 110 -7.68 -6.00 -19.89
N PRO A 111 -6.51 -5.89 -20.54
CA PRO A 111 -5.57 -7.01 -20.62
C PRO A 111 -5.11 -7.41 -19.20
N THR A 112 -4.57 -8.62 -19.07
CA THR A 112 -4.02 -9.09 -17.78
C THR A 112 -2.97 -8.10 -17.25
N PRO A 113 -3.02 -7.70 -15.95
CA PRO A 113 -2.07 -6.74 -15.41
C PRO A 113 -0.66 -7.32 -15.34
N ASP A 114 0.33 -6.50 -15.68
CA ASP A 114 1.73 -6.85 -15.55
C ASP A 114 2.20 -6.76 -14.10
N ARG A 115 3.32 -7.42 -13.81
CA ARG A 115 4.00 -7.33 -12.51
C ARG A 115 4.56 -5.91 -12.32
N SER A 116 4.45 -5.42 -11.08
CA SER A 116 5.05 -4.17 -10.63
C SER A 116 6.36 -4.43 -9.89
N SER A 117 7.35 -3.58 -10.11
CA SER A 117 8.63 -3.54 -9.39
C SER A 117 8.62 -2.51 -8.24
N HIS A 118 7.45 -2.08 -7.80
CA HIS A 118 7.27 -1.04 -6.80
C HIS A 118 6.54 -1.56 -5.55
N ILE A 119 6.64 -2.87 -5.27
CA ILE A 119 5.86 -3.53 -4.21
C ILE A 119 6.76 -3.98 -3.06
N TRP A 120 6.32 -3.70 -1.85
CA TRP A 120 6.84 -4.26 -0.60
C TRP A 120 5.74 -4.98 0.15
N GLU A 121 6.08 -6.04 0.85
CA GLU A 121 5.10 -6.81 1.61
C GLU A 121 5.63 -7.24 2.99
N LEU A 122 4.69 -7.35 3.94
CA LEU A 122 4.91 -7.88 5.28
C LEU A 122 3.76 -8.81 5.62
N MET A 123 4.04 -9.97 6.21
CA MET A 123 3.01 -10.85 6.75
C MET A 123 2.35 -10.17 7.95
N MET A 124 1.02 -10.09 7.95
CA MET A 124 0.28 -9.57 9.10
C MET A 124 0.35 -10.55 10.28
N PRO A 125 0.43 -10.05 11.52
CA PRO A 125 0.33 -10.90 12.70
C PRO A 125 -1.04 -11.59 12.78
N ASP A 126 -1.06 -12.87 13.14
CA ASP A 126 -2.30 -13.65 13.29
C ASP A 126 -3.03 -13.38 14.62
N ASN A 127 -2.38 -12.67 15.56
CA ASN A 127 -2.84 -12.48 16.93
C ASN A 127 -3.28 -11.05 17.27
N LEU A 128 -3.64 -10.25 16.26
CA LEU A 128 -4.20 -8.92 16.50
C LEU A 128 -5.58 -9.08 17.17
N ALA A 129 -5.82 -8.27 18.20
CA ALA A 129 -7.10 -8.26 18.90
C ALA A 129 -8.24 -7.70 18.01
N ALA A 130 -9.50 -7.94 18.35
CA ALA A 130 -10.60 -7.21 17.73
C ALA A 130 -10.54 -5.73 18.10
N GLY A 131 -10.89 -4.86 17.15
CA GLY A 131 -10.89 -3.41 17.33
C GLY A 131 -10.19 -2.65 16.20
N LEU A 132 -9.98 -1.37 16.43
CA LEU A 132 -9.36 -0.46 15.48
C LEU A 132 -7.84 -0.57 15.52
N HIS A 133 -7.23 -0.71 14.36
CA HIS A 133 -5.78 -0.81 14.19
C HIS A 133 -5.26 0.26 13.24
N HIS A 134 -4.05 0.73 13.51
CA HIS A 134 -3.36 1.74 12.71
C HIS A 134 -2.00 1.20 12.24
N ILE A 135 -1.80 1.16 10.93
CA ILE A 135 -0.51 0.87 10.34
C ILE A 135 0.11 2.18 9.90
N VAL A 136 1.31 2.47 10.36
CA VAL A 136 2.13 3.57 9.86
C VAL A 136 3.21 3.01 8.97
N VAL A 137 3.23 3.44 7.71
CA VAL A 137 4.27 3.09 6.74
C VAL A 137 5.20 4.27 6.56
N LYS A 138 6.50 3.99 6.56
CA LYS A 138 7.58 4.94 6.31
C LYS A 138 8.44 4.42 5.18
N SER A 139 8.80 5.27 4.25
CA SER A 139 9.76 4.94 3.19
C SER A 139 10.87 5.98 3.11
N THR A 140 12.05 5.51 2.72
CA THR A 140 13.20 6.35 2.39
C THR A 140 13.78 5.83 1.08
N ASP A 141 13.90 6.68 0.08
CA ASP A 141 14.49 6.34 -1.21
C ASP A 141 16.04 6.42 -1.18
N GLU A 142 16.68 6.04 -2.28
CA GLU A 142 18.13 6.07 -2.42
C GLU A 142 18.72 7.49 -2.35
N PHE A 143 17.89 8.53 -2.49
CA PHE A 143 18.29 9.94 -2.38
C PHE A 143 18.00 10.54 -0.99
N GLY A 144 17.53 9.72 -0.04
CA GLY A 144 17.18 10.17 1.33
C GLY A 144 15.83 10.88 1.43
N GLN A 145 15.00 10.87 0.37
CA GLN A 145 13.66 11.44 0.43
C GLN A 145 12.77 10.55 1.31
N TYR A 146 12.11 11.16 2.27
CA TYR A 146 11.29 10.50 3.26
C TYR A 146 9.81 10.68 2.97
N GLN A 147 9.02 9.61 3.18
CA GLN A 147 7.57 9.64 3.10
C GLN A 147 6.95 8.87 4.25
N ARG A 148 5.74 9.25 4.60
CA ARG A 148 4.95 8.61 5.65
C ARG A 148 3.49 8.56 5.24
N ALA A 149 2.84 7.40 5.43
CA ALA A 149 1.40 7.27 5.28
C ALA A 149 0.83 6.38 6.38
N THR A 150 -0.48 6.46 6.58
CA THR A 150 -1.20 5.68 7.58
C THR A 150 -2.35 4.92 6.91
N PHE A 151 -2.54 3.67 7.31
CA PHE A 151 -3.68 2.84 6.92
C PHE A 151 -4.42 2.41 8.18
N THR A 152 -5.74 2.61 8.21
CA THR A 152 -6.58 2.26 9.36
C THR A 152 -7.57 1.16 8.95
N PHE A 153 -7.70 0.13 9.80
CA PHE A 153 -8.65 -0.95 9.61
C PHE A 153 -9.23 -1.41 10.96
N GLU A 154 -10.38 -2.06 10.92
CA GLU A 154 -11.06 -2.57 12.10
C GLU A 154 -11.23 -4.08 11.98
N LEU A 155 -10.75 -4.82 12.99
CA LEU A 155 -10.98 -6.25 13.13
C LEU A 155 -12.25 -6.51 13.92
N GLU A 156 -13.14 -7.29 13.32
CA GLU A 156 -14.34 -7.76 13.98
C GLU A 156 -14.00 -8.83 15.01
N SER A 157 -14.71 -8.82 16.12
CA SER A 157 -14.63 -9.91 17.09
C SER A 157 -15.18 -11.19 16.45
N ASN A 158 -14.42 -12.28 16.50
CA ASN A 158 -14.93 -13.63 16.20
C ASN A 158 -15.91 -14.05 17.31
N LEU A 159 -17.05 -13.36 17.40
CA LEU A 159 -18.18 -13.90 18.16
C LEU A 159 -18.69 -15.08 17.31
N ALA A 160 -18.24 -16.28 17.64
CA ALA A 160 -18.92 -17.48 17.18
C ALA A 160 -20.41 -17.30 17.58
N THR A 161 -21.26 -17.01 16.60
CA THR A 161 -22.71 -17.08 16.76
C THR A 161 -23.05 -18.55 17.05
N ASN A 162 -22.97 -18.95 18.31
CA ASN A 162 -23.60 -20.16 18.77
C ASN A 162 -25.10 -19.86 18.85
N PHE A 163 -25.81 -20.15 17.77
CA PHE A 163 -27.26 -20.35 17.73
C PHE A 163 -27.55 -21.83 17.51
#